data_c81ea1c4779c18730eb0e5005a40a88a
#
_entry.id   c81ea1c4779c18730eb0e5005a40a88a
#
_cell.length_a   1.000
_cell.length_b   1.000
_cell.length_c   1.000
_cell.angle_alpha   90.00
_cell.angle_beta   90.00
_cell.angle_gamma   90.00
#
_symmetry.space_group_name_H-M   'P 1'
#
loop_
_entity.id
_entity.type
_entity.pdbx_description
1 polymer ?
#
loop_
_entity_poly.entity_id
_entity_poly.type
_entity_poly.pdbx_seq_one_letter_code
_entity_poly.pdbx_strand_id
1 'polypeptide(L)'
;MKNKIIKNIPNAITTSRIISSLVGAISFILGNYYLAFGSYIYGAISDLFDGLAARKLNAYSELGRKLDAVSDKLYALSLLIPSIVCGNILMIIPLLYEIKIININYKSEKLGFKPATVRIGKFKTVALFPTIIVGLLATIRPEFYFLLMTLLPVTTILQSKSATTYENILNDKIAGKKMIYDNNSFSKQNTNTIDKVKDLSHEFTYHLYNPVEKNKTKKRVLKK
;
A
#
# COMPACT_ATOMS: atom_id res chain seq x y z
N MET A 1 -28.91 -18.89 -4.46
CA MET A 1 -29.02 -17.51 -3.92
C MET A 1 -28.08 -17.24 -2.76
N LYS A 2 -27.98 -18.08 -1.72
CA LYS A 2 -27.08 -17.88 -0.55
C LYS A 2 -25.62 -17.56 -0.91
N ASN A 3 -25.01 -18.29 -1.87
CA ASN A 3 -23.61 -18.06 -2.27
C ASN A 3 -23.35 -16.70 -2.94
N LYS A 4 -24.36 -16.09 -3.56
CA LYS A 4 -24.21 -14.78 -4.21
C LYS A 4 -24.27 -13.64 -3.20
N ILE A 5 -25.09 -13.79 -2.17
CA ILE A 5 -25.20 -12.82 -1.06
C ILE A 5 -23.91 -12.80 -0.24
N ILE A 6 -23.39 -13.97 0.11
CA ILE A 6 -22.15 -14.10 0.90
C ILE A 6 -20.95 -13.49 0.18
N LYS A 7 -20.84 -13.64 -1.14
CA LYS A 7 -19.77 -13.05 -1.95
C LYS A 7 -19.83 -11.52 -2.05
N ASN A 8 -20.99 -10.92 -1.78
CA ASN A 8 -21.16 -9.46 -1.84
C ASN A 8 -20.97 -8.76 -0.49
N ILE A 9 -20.81 -9.50 0.60
CA ILE A 9 -20.61 -8.92 1.95
C ILE A 9 -19.39 -7.99 1.99
N PRO A 10 -18.19 -8.36 1.51
CA PRO A 10 -17.05 -7.44 1.52
C PRO A 10 -17.34 -6.14 0.76
N ASN A 11 -17.96 -6.25 -0.43
CA ASN A 11 -18.31 -5.07 -1.24
C ASN A 11 -19.30 -4.14 -0.52
N ALA A 12 -20.26 -4.69 0.24
CA ALA A 12 -21.20 -3.89 1.01
C ALA A 12 -20.47 -3.14 2.14
N ILE A 13 -19.52 -3.78 2.82
CA ILE A 13 -18.71 -3.15 3.87
C ILE A 13 -17.86 -2.02 3.25
N THR A 14 -17.20 -2.26 2.13
CA THR A 14 -16.41 -1.24 1.42
C THR A 14 -17.30 -0.05 0.98
N THR A 15 -18.53 -0.32 0.52
CA THR A 15 -19.49 0.75 0.15
C THR A 15 -19.91 1.55 1.38
N SER A 16 -20.17 0.90 2.51
CA SER A 16 -20.53 1.60 3.76
C SER A 16 -19.37 2.50 4.25
N ARG A 17 -18.11 2.14 4.03
CA ARG A 17 -16.93 2.98 4.29
C ARG A 17 -16.96 4.26 3.46
N ILE A 18 -17.33 4.18 2.18
CA ILE A 18 -17.45 5.38 1.33
C ILE A 18 -18.51 6.32 1.89
N ILE A 19 -19.66 5.79 2.26
CA ILE A 19 -20.75 6.60 2.84
C ILE A 19 -20.31 7.23 4.15
N SER A 20 -19.71 6.47 5.06
CA SER A 20 -19.26 6.99 6.34
C SER A 20 -18.16 8.05 6.18
N SER A 21 -17.28 7.90 5.20
CA SER A 21 -16.25 8.89 4.94
C SER A 21 -16.83 10.24 4.47
N LEU A 22 -17.87 10.22 3.65
CA LEU A 22 -18.58 11.42 3.22
C LEU A 22 -19.34 12.07 4.39
N VAL A 23 -20.04 11.28 5.20
CA VAL A 23 -20.70 11.76 6.42
C VAL A 23 -19.67 12.42 7.35
N GLY A 24 -18.52 11.80 7.54
CA GLY A 24 -17.43 12.34 8.35
C GLY A 24 -16.93 13.68 7.83
N ALA A 25 -16.71 13.79 6.50
CA ALA A 25 -16.26 15.02 5.86
C ALA A 25 -17.26 16.17 6.03
N ILE A 26 -18.52 15.92 5.75
CA ILE A 26 -19.60 16.92 5.88
C ILE A 26 -19.74 17.34 7.35
N SER A 27 -19.78 16.37 8.27
CA SER A 27 -19.93 16.65 9.70
C SER A 27 -18.76 17.46 10.25
N PHE A 28 -17.53 17.22 9.78
CA PHE A 28 -16.36 18.00 10.18
C PHE A 28 -16.49 19.47 9.72
N ILE A 29 -16.88 19.71 8.48
CA ILE A 29 -17.07 21.06 7.92
C ILE A 29 -18.20 21.80 8.65
N LEU A 30 -19.25 21.08 9.07
CA LEU A 30 -20.36 21.64 9.84
C LEU A 30 -20.04 21.84 11.34
N GLY A 31 -18.82 21.49 11.79
CA GLY A 31 -18.40 21.63 13.19
C GLY A 31 -18.88 20.53 14.13
N ASN A 32 -19.55 19.48 13.61
CA ASN A 32 -19.94 18.32 14.42
C ASN A 32 -18.80 17.30 14.48
N TYR A 33 -17.77 17.60 15.29
CA TYR A 33 -16.56 16.82 15.37
C TYR A 33 -16.78 15.40 15.94
N TYR A 34 -17.73 15.22 16.85
CA TYR A 34 -18.04 13.89 17.40
C TYR A 34 -18.54 12.94 16.32
N LEU A 35 -19.49 13.38 15.50
CA LEU A 35 -20.00 12.59 14.40
C LEU A 35 -18.92 12.38 13.32
N ALA A 36 -18.10 13.40 13.05
CA ALA A 36 -17.01 13.29 12.10
C ALA A 36 -15.99 12.22 12.50
N PHE A 37 -15.44 12.30 13.72
CA PHE A 37 -14.47 11.30 14.19
C PHE A 37 -15.08 9.90 14.35
N GLY A 38 -16.32 9.79 14.82
CA GLY A 38 -17.05 8.53 14.87
C GLY A 38 -17.17 7.87 13.50
N SER A 39 -17.51 8.66 12.46
CA SER A 39 -17.59 8.21 11.08
C SER A 39 -16.24 7.80 10.51
N TYR A 40 -15.16 8.52 10.82
CA TYR A 40 -13.81 8.16 10.39
C TYR A 40 -13.28 6.90 11.09
N ILE A 41 -13.53 6.74 12.39
CA ILE A 41 -13.19 5.52 13.12
C ILE A 41 -13.92 4.32 12.53
N TYR A 42 -15.22 4.46 12.25
CA TYR A 42 -16.00 3.41 11.57
C TYR A 42 -15.38 3.06 10.21
N GLY A 43 -15.01 4.07 9.41
CA GLY A 43 -14.36 3.86 8.11
C GLY A 43 -13.05 3.09 8.21
N ALA A 44 -12.20 3.41 9.19
CA ALA A 44 -10.95 2.70 9.43
C ALA A 44 -11.17 1.24 9.89
N ILE A 45 -12.16 1.02 10.76
CA ILE A 45 -12.51 -0.32 11.25
C ILE A 45 -13.14 -1.16 10.12
N SER A 46 -14.00 -0.58 9.30
CA SER A 46 -14.64 -1.28 8.17
C SER A 46 -13.64 -1.81 7.16
N ASP A 47 -12.53 -1.11 6.92
CA ASP A 47 -11.42 -1.56 6.08
C ASP A 47 -10.76 -2.86 6.57
N LEU A 48 -10.59 -2.98 7.89
CA LEU A 48 -10.09 -4.23 8.48
C LEU A 48 -11.08 -5.38 8.32
N PHE A 49 -12.38 -5.09 8.45
CA PHE A 49 -13.42 -6.11 8.37
C PHE A 49 -13.68 -6.59 6.94
N ASP A 50 -13.67 -5.71 5.92
CA ASP A 50 -13.87 -6.13 4.54
C ASP A 50 -12.73 -7.02 4.04
N GLY A 51 -11.47 -6.69 4.39
CA GLY A 51 -10.31 -7.51 4.10
C GLY A 51 -10.34 -8.87 4.82
N LEU A 52 -10.82 -8.93 6.07
CA LEU A 52 -11.01 -10.18 6.80
C LEU A 52 -12.16 -11.02 6.22
N ALA A 53 -13.27 -10.37 5.88
CA ALA A 53 -14.44 -11.03 5.27
C ALA A 53 -14.08 -11.62 3.90
N ALA A 54 -13.38 -10.86 3.05
CA ALA A 54 -12.93 -11.34 1.74
C ALA A 54 -12.05 -12.59 1.86
N ARG A 55 -11.14 -12.63 2.84
CA ARG A 55 -10.28 -13.79 3.12
C ARG A 55 -11.06 -14.99 3.64
N LYS A 56 -11.89 -14.80 4.67
CA LYS A 56 -12.64 -15.89 5.30
C LYS A 56 -13.70 -16.49 4.38
N LEU A 57 -14.32 -15.68 3.54
CA LEU A 57 -15.40 -16.12 2.64
C LEU A 57 -14.90 -16.54 1.25
N ASN A 58 -13.59 -16.49 0.99
CA ASN A 58 -13.01 -16.68 -0.35
C ASN A 58 -13.75 -15.85 -1.43
N ALA A 59 -14.15 -14.62 -1.06
CA ALA A 59 -15.00 -13.75 -1.86
C ALA A 59 -14.19 -12.72 -2.66
N TYR A 60 -13.03 -13.10 -3.15
CA TYR A 60 -12.21 -12.22 -4.00
C TYR A 60 -12.89 -12.01 -5.35
N SER A 61 -13.09 -10.73 -5.71
CA SER A 61 -13.60 -10.35 -7.02
C SER A 61 -12.78 -9.17 -7.58
N GLU A 62 -12.71 -9.07 -8.89
CA GLU A 62 -12.02 -7.96 -9.55
C GLU A 62 -12.74 -6.62 -9.26
N LEU A 63 -14.07 -6.66 -9.20
CA LEU A 63 -14.89 -5.51 -8.82
C LEU A 63 -14.62 -5.08 -7.38
N GLY A 64 -14.54 -6.04 -6.44
CA GLY A 64 -14.21 -5.75 -5.04
C GLY A 64 -12.84 -5.09 -4.89
N ARG A 65 -11.83 -5.60 -5.60
CA ARG A 65 -10.47 -5.00 -5.60
C ARG A 65 -10.46 -3.57 -6.14
N LYS A 66 -11.25 -3.27 -7.19
CA LYS A 66 -11.37 -1.91 -7.74
C LYS A 66 -12.11 -0.99 -6.77
N LEU A 67 -13.20 -1.50 -6.18
CA LEU A 67 -13.99 -0.75 -5.21
C LEU A 67 -13.17 -0.39 -3.97
N ASP A 68 -12.39 -1.34 -3.46
CA ASP A 68 -11.48 -1.13 -2.33
C ASP A 68 -10.43 -0.04 -2.65
N ALA A 69 -9.76 -0.14 -3.81
CA ALA A 69 -8.76 0.85 -4.24
C ALA A 69 -9.37 2.27 -4.41
N VAL A 70 -10.62 2.39 -4.84
CA VAL A 70 -11.33 3.67 -4.95
C VAL A 70 -11.73 4.17 -3.56
N SER A 71 -12.25 3.28 -2.72
CA SER A 71 -12.68 3.59 -1.35
C SER A 71 -11.52 4.13 -0.50
N ASP A 72 -10.33 3.53 -0.59
CA ASP A 72 -9.12 4.02 0.10
C ASP A 72 -8.78 5.47 -0.28
N LYS A 73 -8.90 5.79 -1.57
CA LYS A 73 -8.62 7.14 -2.07
C LYS A 73 -9.66 8.14 -1.59
N LEU A 74 -10.93 7.77 -1.69
CA LEU A 74 -12.03 8.61 -1.20
C LEU A 74 -11.93 8.83 0.31
N TYR A 75 -11.56 7.81 1.06
CA TYR A 75 -11.36 7.92 2.50
C TYR A 75 -10.22 8.89 2.84
N ALA A 76 -9.07 8.81 2.19
CA ALA A 76 -7.97 9.75 2.40
C ALA A 76 -8.36 11.19 2.02
N LEU A 77 -9.07 11.39 0.91
CA LEU A 77 -9.56 12.70 0.46
C LEU A 77 -10.60 13.28 1.43
N SER A 78 -11.49 12.45 1.96
CA SER A 78 -12.51 12.86 2.92
C SER A 78 -11.95 13.36 4.25
N LEU A 79 -10.73 12.98 4.59
CA LEU A 79 -10.03 13.50 5.75
C LEU A 79 -9.20 14.77 5.44
N LEU A 80 -8.58 14.82 4.25
CA LEU A 80 -7.73 15.96 3.85
C LEU A 80 -8.54 17.21 3.51
N ILE A 81 -9.59 17.06 2.71
CA ILE A 81 -10.37 18.20 2.20
C ILE A 81 -11.03 19.00 3.33
N PRO A 82 -11.71 18.40 4.33
CA PRO A 82 -12.29 19.15 5.43
C PRO A 82 -11.27 19.95 6.25
N SER A 83 -10.10 19.38 6.48
CA SER A 83 -9.03 20.09 7.19
C SER A 83 -8.61 21.37 6.44
N ILE A 84 -8.50 21.31 5.11
CA ILE A 84 -8.16 22.47 4.27
C ILE A 84 -9.29 23.48 4.26
N VAL A 85 -10.53 23.04 4.04
CA VAL A 85 -11.72 23.90 4.02
C VAL A 85 -11.91 24.64 5.34
N CYS A 86 -11.60 23.99 6.46
CA CYS A 86 -11.65 24.60 7.79
C CYS A 86 -10.38 25.40 8.18
N GLY A 87 -9.50 25.72 7.20
CA GLY A 87 -8.41 26.70 7.36
C GLY A 87 -7.02 26.11 7.52
N ASN A 88 -6.85 24.79 7.59
CA ASN A 88 -5.51 24.19 7.67
C ASN A 88 -4.88 24.03 6.28
N ILE A 89 -4.38 25.15 5.74
CA ILE A 89 -3.82 25.20 4.38
C ILE A 89 -2.61 24.27 4.18
N LEU A 90 -1.90 23.89 5.25
CA LEU A 90 -0.75 22.99 5.18
C LEU A 90 -1.12 21.61 4.65
N MET A 91 -2.38 21.17 4.80
CA MET A 91 -2.88 19.92 4.30
C MET A 91 -3.01 19.87 2.76
N ILE A 92 -2.83 21.00 2.07
CA ILE A 92 -2.73 21.03 0.60
C ILE A 92 -1.51 20.22 0.12
N ILE A 93 -0.40 20.25 0.86
CA ILE A 93 0.83 19.54 0.44
C ILE A 93 0.58 18.03 0.30
N PRO A 94 0.12 17.31 1.33
CA PRO A 94 -0.19 15.89 1.18
C PRO A 94 -1.32 15.62 0.17
N LEU A 95 -2.30 16.51 0.04
CA LEU A 95 -3.36 16.38 -0.95
C LEU A 95 -2.81 16.38 -2.39
N LEU A 96 -1.91 17.30 -2.72
CA LEU A 96 -1.32 17.38 -4.06
C LEU A 96 -0.53 16.12 -4.41
N TYR A 97 0.22 15.56 -3.46
CA TYR A 97 0.93 14.30 -3.67
C TYR A 97 -0.02 13.11 -3.84
N GLU A 98 -1.12 13.04 -3.09
CA GLU A 98 -2.12 11.99 -3.29
C GLU A 98 -2.77 12.10 -4.67
N ILE A 99 -3.13 13.30 -5.12
CA ILE A 99 -3.67 13.54 -6.47
C ILE A 99 -2.64 13.12 -7.54
N LYS A 100 -1.36 13.49 -7.37
CA LYS A 100 -0.29 13.08 -8.29
C LYS A 100 -0.19 11.56 -8.40
N ILE A 101 -0.19 10.85 -7.27
CA ILE A 101 -0.11 9.38 -7.24
C ILE A 101 -1.35 8.74 -7.86
N ILE A 102 -2.55 9.26 -7.57
CA ILE A 102 -3.80 8.80 -8.19
C ILE A 102 -3.71 8.94 -9.72
N ASN A 103 -3.21 10.05 -10.22
CA ASN A 103 -3.10 10.32 -11.64
C ASN A 103 -2.10 9.39 -12.34
N ILE A 104 -0.95 9.10 -11.70
CA ILE A 104 0.03 8.13 -12.20
C ILE A 104 -0.59 6.73 -12.29
N ASN A 105 -1.29 6.29 -11.25
CA ASN A 105 -1.95 4.99 -11.22
C ASN A 105 -3.07 4.89 -12.27
N TYR A 106 -3.86 5.94 -12.46
CA TYR A 106 -4.90 6.01 -13.49
C TYR A 106 -4.30 5.91 -14.91
N LYS A 107 -3.20 6.66 -15.19
CA LYS A 107 -2.48 6.55 -16.46
C LYS A 107 -1.94 5.14 -16.68
N SER A 108 -1.38 4.51 -15.65
CA SER A 108 -0.88 3.13 -15.71
C SER A 108 -2.01 2.14 -16.09
N GLU A 109 -3.17 2.27 -15.47
CA GLU A 109 -4.32 1.41 -15.74
C GLU A 109 -4.90 1.64 -17.14
N LYS A 110 -4.99 2.90 -17.59
CA LYS A 110 -5.43 3.25 -18.95
C LYS A 110 -4.52 2.68 -20.05
N LEU A 111 -3.23 2.53 -19.77
CA LEU A 111 -2.25 1.89 -20.65
C LEU A 111 -2.24 0.36 -20.54
N GLY A 112 -3.17 -0.24 -19.78
CA GLY A 112 -3.27 -1.69 -19.60
C GLY A 112 -2.25 -2.27 -18.60
N PHE A 113 -1.49 -1.45 -17.90
CA PHE A 113 -0.54 -1.92 -16.90
C PHE A 113 -1.21 -2.09 -15.53
N LYS A 114 -0.91 -3.19 -14.85
CA LYS A 114 -1.33 -3.35 -13.45
C LYS A 114 -0.63 -2.31 -12.57
N PRO A 115 -1.35 -1.65 -11.62
CA PRO A 115 -0.75 -0.74 -10.67
C PRO A 115 0.40 -1.41 -9.92
N ALA A 116 1.52 -0.70 -9.77
CA ALA A 116 2.66 -1.22 -9.03
C ALA A 116 2.41 -1.11 -7.53
N THR A 117 2.76 -2.15 -6.77
CA THR A 117 2.81 -2.09 -5.31
C THR A 117 4.26 -1.94 -4.88
N VAL A 118 4.61 -0.82 -4.27
CA VAL A 118 5.97 -0.51 -3.85
C VAL A 118 6.03 -0.41 -2.33
N ARG A 119 7.12 -0.91 -1.72
CA ARG A 119 7.30 -0.82 -0.26
C ARG A 119 7.21 0.61 0.26
N ILE A 120 7.82 1.56 -0.45
CA ILE A 120 7.77 2.98 -0.07
C ILE A 120 6.33 3.53 -0.06
N GLY A 121 5.44 3.00 -0.92
CA GLY A 121 4.01 3.34 -0.87
C GLY A 121 3.34 2.92 0.42
N LYS A 122 3.73 1.78 1.02
CA LYS A 122 3.21 1.34 2.33
C LYS A 122 3.71 2.25 3.44
N PHE A 123 5.01 2.58 3.48
CA PHE A 123 5.57 3.51 4.46
C PHE A 123 4.93 4.91 4.35
N LYS A 124 4.72 5.39 3.11
CA LYS A 124 3.99 6.64 2.86
C LYS A 124 2.63 6.63 3.53
N THR A 125 1.85 5.55 3.36
CA THR A 125 0.50 5.45 3.93
C THR A 125 0.54 5.42 5.45
N VAL A 126 1.48 4.67 6.05
CA VAL A 126 1.67 4.62 7.51
C VAL A 126 2.02 5.99 8.09
N ALA A 127 2.79 6.82 7.38
CA ALA A 127 3.11 8.17 7.85
C ALA A 127 1.98 9.17 7.55
N LEU A 128 1.25 8.98 6.47
CA LEU A 128 0.19 9.88 6.03
C LEU A 128 -0.99 9.92 7.00
N PHE A 129 -1.48 8.75 7.46
CA PHE A 129 -2.65 8.71 8.33
C PHE A 129 -2.46 9.46 9.66
N PRO A 130 -1.38 9.26 10.44
CA PRO A 130 -1.11 10.07 11.63
C PRO A 130 -1.03 11.57 11.31
N THR A 131 -0.39 11.94 10.20
CA THR A 131 -0.27 13.35 9.80
C THR A 131 -1.63 13.96 9.50
N ILE A 132 -2.53 13.23 8.84
CA ILE A 132 -3.90 13.69 8.56
C ILE A 132 -4.70 13.84 9.85
N ILE A 133 -4.62 12.87 10.77
CA ILE A 133 -5.32 12.93 12.06
C ILE A 133 -4.84 14.16 12.85
N VAL A 134 -3.53 14.36 12.94
CA VAL A 134 -2.96 15.53 13.61
C VAL A 134 -3.36 16.82 12.89
N GLY A 135 -3.44 16.82 11.57
CA GLY A 135 -3.93 17.94 10.75
C GLY A 135 -5.38 18.31 11.07
N LEU A 136 -6.26 17.33 11.20
CA LEU A 136 -7.65 17.53 11.63
C LEU A 136 -7.72 18.07 13.07
N LEU A 137 -6.92 17.52 13.98
CA LEU A 137 -6.85 17.99 15.36
C LEU A 137 -6.31 19.43 15.43
N ALA A 138 -5.28 19.76 14.64
CA ALA A 138 -4.72 21.12 14.56
C ALA A 138 -5.72 22.15 14.05
N THR A 139 -6.68 21.71 13.20
CA THR A 139 -7.79 22.58 12.77
C THR A 139 -8.73 22.96 13.92
N ILE A 140 -8.90 22.08 14.91
CA ILE A 140 -9.80 22.29 16.06
C ILE A 140 -9.04 22.92 17.22
N ARG A 141 -7.79 22.50 17.42
CA ARG A 141 -6.92 22.89 18.54
C ARG A 141 -5.55 23.29 18.02
N PRO A 142 -5.20 24.57 18.08
CA PRO A 142 -3.94 25.11 17.55
C PRO A 142 -2.68 24.47 18.16
N GLU A 143 -2.74 23.92 19.36
CA GLU A 143 -1.61 23.29 20.03
C GLU A 143 -1.03 22.11 19.21
N PHE A 144 -1.87 21.45 18.40
CA PHE A 144 -1.45 20.34 17.55
C PHE A 144 -0.63 20.77 16.33
N TYR A 145 -0.55 22.07 16.01
CA TYR A 145 0.33 22.55 14.91
C TYR A 145 1.80 22.22 15.16
N PHE A 146 2.25 22.24 16.42
CA PHE A 146 3.63 21.85 16.73
C PHE A 146 3.92 20.41 16.29
N LEU A 147 3.02 19.48 16.59
CA LEU A 147 3.15 18.08 16.19
C LEU A 147 2.99 17.92 14.67
N LEU A 148 2.09 18.70 14.05
CA LEU A 148 1.91 18.71 12.61
C LEU A 148 3.19 19.13 11.88
N MET A 149 3.87 20.16 12.36
CA MET A 149 5.12 20.67 11.79
C MET A 149 6.26 19.64 11.84
N THR A 150 6.23 18.69 12.77
CA THR A 150 7.22 17.60 12.82
C THR A 150 6.86 16.45 11.88
N LEU A 151 5.58 16.08 11.77
CA LEU A 151 5.12 14.95 10.96
C LEU A 151 5.02 15.28 9.46
N LEU A 152 4.61 16.51 9.14
CA LEU A 152 4.36 16.92 7.75
C LEU A 152 5.61 16.83 6.85
N PRO A 153 6.82 17.27 7.25
CA PRO A 153 8.02 17.11 6.42
C PRO A 153 8.36 15.65 6.16
N VAL A 154 8.27 14.77 7.17
CA VAL A 154 8.54 13.34 7.04
C VAL A 154 7.57 12.72 6.04
N THR A 155 6.29 13.01 6.19
CA THR A 155 5.25 12.52 5.27
C THR A 155 5.47 13.03 3.86
N THR A 156 5.80 14.30 3.69
CA THR A 156 6.06 14.94 2.39
C THR A 156 7.25 14.28 1.68
N ILE A 157 8.34 14.00 2.40
CA ILE A 157 9.50 13.29 1.84
C ILE A 157 9.11 11.89 1.37
N LEU A 158 8.35 11.14 2.16
CA LEU A 158 7.90 9.79 1.81
C LEU A 158 6.93 9.81 0.62
N GLN A 159 6.01 10.79 0.58
CA GLN A 159 5.10 10.98 -0.54
C GLN A 159 5.83 11.34 -1.83
N SER A 160 6.80 12.26 -1.77
CA SER A 160 7.63 12.67 -2.90
C SER A 160 8.40 11.47 -3.47
N LYS A 161 9.13 10.75 -2.62
CA LYS A 161 9.85 9.52 -3.03
C LYS A 161 8.91 8.47 -3.61
N SER A 162 7.74 8.30 -3.03
CA SER A 162 6.73 7.36 -3.52
C SER A 162 6.23 7.78 -4.91
N ALA A 163 5.87 9.05 -5.10
CA ALA A 163 5.40 9.58 -6.37
C ALA A 163 6.44 9.41 -7.47
N THR A 164 7.71 9.77 -7.21
CA THR A 164 8.83 9.59 -8.16
C THR A 164 9.04 8.12 -8.52
N THR A 165 8.95 7.22 -7.52
CA THR A 165 9.09 5.78 -7.78
C THR A 165 7.97 5.26 -8.68
N TYR A 166 6.71 5.65 -8.44
CA TYR A 166 5.59 5.26 -9.31
C TYR A 166 5.73 5.82 -10.73
N GLU A 167 6.21 7.06 -10.86
CA GLU A 167 6.45 7.71 -12.15
C GLU A 167 7.55 7.00 -12.95
N ASN A 168 8.65 6.66 -12.30
CA ASN A 168 9.75 5.90 -12.92
C ASN A 168 9.29 4.52 -13.38
N ILE A 169 8.53 3.79 -12.56
CA ILE A 169 7.96 2.49 -12.93
C ILE A 169 7.04 2.62 -14.14
N LEU A 170 6.22 3.66 -14.20
CA LEU A 170 5.34 3.89 -15.34
C LEU A 170 6.14 4.16 -16.61
N ASN A 171 7.17 5.02 -16.53
CA ASN A 171 8.04 5.36 -17.65
C ASN A 171 8.84 4.14 -18.16
N ASP A 172 9.36 3.31 -17.25
CA ASP A 172 10.07 2.07 -17.61
C ASP A 172 9.13 1.06 -18.28
N LYS A 173 7.88 0.97 -17.85
CA LYS A 173 6.86 0.15 -18.52
C LYS A 173 6.52 0.64 -19.90
N ILE A 174 6.39 1.97 -20.09
CA ILE A 174 6.13 2.58 -21.40
C ILE A 174 7.33 2.37 -22.33
N ALA A 175 8.55 2.45 -21.81
CA ALA A 175 9.78 2.25 -22.58
C ALA A 175 10.08 0.77 -22.87
N GLY A 176 9.23 -0.19 -22.42
CA GLY A 176 9.46 -1.63 -22.58
C GLY A 176 10.67 -2.16 -21.79
N LYS A 177 11.22 -1.37 -20.87
CA LYS A 177 12.35 -1.79 -20.05
C LYS A 177 11.92 -2.82 -19.01
N LYS A 178 12.75 -3.85 -18.79
CA LYS A 178 12.52 -4.85 -17.74
C LYS A 178 12.51 -4.15 -16.39
N MET A 179 11.44 -4.33 -15.60
CA MET A 179 11.25 -3.61 -14.35
C MET A 179 12.38 -3.88 -13.34
N ILE A 180 13.14 -2.84 -13.01
CA ILE A 180 14.19 -2.87 -11.98
C ILE A 180 13.56 -2.79 -10.56
N TYR A 181 12.31 -2.32 -10.47
CA TYR A 181 11.59 -2.05 -9.20
C TYR A 181 10.65 -3.19 -8.78
N ASP A 182 10.95 -4.45 -9.16
CA ASP A 182 10.13 -5.57 -8.67
C ASP A 182 10.31 -5.71 -7.16
N ASN A 183 9.18 -5.66 -6.43
CA ASN A 183 9.15 -5.89 -4.97
C ASN A 183 9.68 -7.28 -4.57
N ASN A 184 9.92 -8.14 -5.53
CA ASN A 184 10.51 -9.46 -5.38
C ASN A 184 12.05 -9.46 -5.38
N SER A 185 12.72 -8.32 -5.53
CA SER A 185 14.20 -8.33 -5.50
C SER A 185 14.73 -8.89 -4.17
N PHE A 186 14.01 -8.68 -3.06
CA PHE A 186 14.37 -9.26 -1.75
C PHE A 186 13.87 -10.70 -1.59
N SER A 187 12.75 -11.10 -2.20
CA SER A 187 12.29 -12.50 -2.19
C SER A 187 13.06 -13.33 -3.21
N LYS A 188 13.41 -12.78 -4.38
CA LYS A 188 14.28 -13.46 -5.36
C LYS A 188 15.73 -13.57 -4.89
N GLN A 189 16.27 -12.57 -4.16
CA GLN A 189 17.56 -12.72 -3.52
C GLN A 189 17.53 -13.79 -2.42
N ASN A 190 16.45 -13.85 -1.62
CA ASN A 190 16.27 -14.91 -0.63
C ASN A 190 15.95 -16.27 -1.27
N THR A 191 15.12 -16.36 -2.33
CA THR A 191 14.90 -17.62 -3.05
C THR A 191 16.16 -18.07 -3.77
N ASN A 192 16.88 -17.21 -4.46
CA ASN A 192 18.17 -17.57 -5.07
C ASN A 192 19.23 -17.96 -4.01
N THR A 193 19.16 -17.38 -2.82
CA THR A 193 20.05 -17.78 -1.71
C THR A 193 19.58 -19.09 -1.07
N ILE A 194 18.28 -19.29 -0.91
CA ILE A 194 17.69 -20.53 -0.39
C ILE A 194 17.87 -21.67 -1.40
N ASP A 195 17.70 -21.42 -2.69
CA ASP A 195 17.93 -22.42 -3.73
C ASP A 195 19.42 -22.77 -3.84
N LYS A 196 20.33 -21.79 -3.76
CA LYS A 196 21.78 -22.04 -3.63
C LYS A 196 22.14 -22.83 -2.39
N VAL A 197 21.50 -22.54 -1.25
CA VAL A 197 21.73 -23.27 0.01
C VAL A 197 21.16 -24.68 -0.08
N LYS A 198 20.02 -24.87 -0.75
CA LYS A 198 19.46 -26.21 -1.03
C LYS A 198 20.34 -27.01 -1.98
N ASP A 199 20.81 -26.40 -3.06
CA ASP A 199 21.75 -27.07 -4.00
C ASP A 199 23.06 -27.44 -3.29
N LEU A 200 23.63 -26.55 -2.48
CA LEU A 200 24.80 -26.84 -1.65
C LEU A 200 24.54 -27.95 -0.62
N SER A 201 23.35 -27.97 0.00
CA SER A 201 22.97 -29.01 0.95
C SER A 201 22.76 -30.37 0.25
N HIS A 202 22.19 -30.39 -0.96
CA HIS A 202 22.05 -31.58 -1.79
C HIS A 202 23.42 -32.11 -2.26
N GLU A 203 24.31 -31.21 -2.67
CA GLU A 203 25.66 -31.55 -3.07
C GLU A 203 26.46 -32.09 -1.88
N PHE A 204 26.30 -31.47 -0.69
CA PHE A 204 26.94 -31.94 0.55
C PHE A 204 26.41 -33.30 1.01
N THR A 205 25.11 -33.54 0.97
CA THR A 205 24.49 -34.84 1.26
C THR A 205 24.90 -35.91 0.25
N TYR A 206 24.90 -35.58 -1.05
CA TYR A 206 25.35 -36.50 -2.09
C TYR A 206 26.79 -36.95 -1.88
N HIS A 207 27.69 -36.03 -1.51
CA HIS A 207 29.09 -36.35 -1.22
C HIS A 207 29.33 -37.08 0.11
N LEU A 208 28.40 -36.96 1.06
CA LEU A 208 28.44 -37.77 2.32
C LEU A 208 28.01 -39.21 2.09
N TYR A 209 27.00 -39.42 1.21
CA TYR A 209 26.49 -40.77 0.90
C TYR A 209 27.31 -41.53 -0.16
N ASN A 210 28.11 -40.82 -1.00
CA ASN A 210 28.94 -41.43 -2.07
C ASN A 210 30.42 -41.04 -1.97
N PRO A 211 31.14 -41.53 -0.96
CA PRO A 211 32.58 -41.19 -0.73
C PRO A 211 33.51 -41.69 -1.84
N VAL A 212 33.05 -42.65 -2.68
CA VAL A 212 33.89 -43.26 -3.75
C VAL A 212 34.11 -42.32 -4.95
N GLU A 213 33.20 -41.40 -5.22
CA GLU A 213 33.35 -40.45 -6.34
C GLU A 213 34.28 -39.28 -6.03
N LYS A 214 34.45 -38.93 -4.74
CA LYS A 214 35.33 -37.84 -4.31
C LYS A 214 36.79 -38.12 -4.66
N ASN A 215 37.18 -39.41 -4.72
CA ASN A 215 38.53 -39.83 -5.08
C ASN A 215 38.82 -39.84 -6.59
N LYS A 216 37.77 -39.96 -7.45
CA LYS A 216 37.93 -39.90 -8.91
C LYS A 216 38.13 -38.47 -9.39
N THR A 217 37.46 -37.51 -8.80
CA THR A 217 37.58 -36.09 -9.15
C THR A 217 38.92 -35.49 -8.71
N LYS A 218 39.42 -35.88 -7.51
CA LYS A 218 40.74 -35.44 -7.04
C LYS A 218 41.89 -35.98 -7.92
N LYS A 219 41.76 -37.22 -8.47
CA LYS A 219 42.76 -37.77 -9.38
C LYS A 219 42.76 -37.15 -10.78
N ARG A 220 41.64 -36.53 -11.21
CA ARG A 220 41.56 -35.81 -12.49
C ARG A 220 42.12 -34.39 -12.41
N VAL A 221 42.01 -33.72 -11.26
CA VAL A 221 42.56 -32.37 -11.04
C VAL A 221 44.08 -32.37 -10.86
N LEU A 222 44.64 -33.46 -10.37
CA LEU A 222 46.11 -33.62 -10.17
C LEU A 222 46.83 -34.14 -11.45
N LYS A 223 46.11 -34.37 -12.57
CA LYS A 223 46.70 -34.79 -13.87
C LYS A 223 46.53 -33.73 -14.97
N LYS A 224 46.22 -32.50 -14.65
CA LYS A 224 46.29 -31.32 -15.47
C LYS A 224 47.27 -30.34 -14.85
#